data_eb472666174b8d1c61dd0278d446f6e2
#
_entry.id   eb472666174b8d1c61dd0278d446f6e2
#
_cell.length_a   1.000
_cell.length_b   1.000
_cell.length_c   1.000
_cell.angle_alpha   90.00
_cell.angle_beta   90.00
_cell.angle_gamma   90.00
#
_symmetry.space_group_name_H-M   'P 1'
#
loop_
_entity.id
_entity.type
_entity.pdbx_description
1 polymer ?
#
loop_
_entity_poly.entity_id
_entity_poly.type
_entity_poly.pdbx_seq_one_letter_code
_entity_poly.pdbx_strand_id
1 'polypeptide(L)'
;MNIKTIITSLLALLASMACAQGFKNPVLPGFHADPSVCRAGDDFYLVNSTFQYFPGVPVFHSKDLIHWEQVGNCLTRPSQVDLKGTDGNSGIYAPTIRYHNGRFYMVTTVFPSRRHFYVWTDNPAGEWSEPIVIDFAIGSCDPTLYFEDNKCYFLWKEGDIKICEIDVESGKQLGEIHHLGTGLGGRYPEGPHIYKKDGYYYLLLAEGGTEHGHHVNILRSKSLFGPYEPNPANPILTHFSMKMQNSPIQGLGHADLVQAPDSSWWMICLGYRTSGYLQHVMGRETMLAPVQWEQGGWPVVNGDGTLQTDMKCQTLPLVPMAKDPEREEFNYTKRNAPKDSYHSLGLPMGWMSLCNPDYANYSLTERKGWLRLRPTTTNLSMTANPTFVARRQTELNFTATALFDLSHLTEGMQAGITAYAAPLNHYDVIAEKRNGVIHIKSNVRLGQTCHSERAVELNGNIAYLRIMSDKDFYYMQMSSDGINFTQLAKMEYRFLSTETIGGFTGVMLGLFTQCGSDTTGFVDIDWFEYKREE
;
A
#
# COMPACT_ATOMS: atom_id res chain seq x y z
N MET A 1 26.81 53.21 -10.33
CA MET A 1 26.65 51.74 -10.35
C MET A 1 25.73 51.40 -11.51
N ASN A 2 26.21 50.65 -12.50
CA ASN A 2 25.52 50.48 -13.79
C ASN A 2 24.30 49.52 -13.62
N ILE A 3 23.16 49.84 -14.21
CA ILE A 3 21.92 49.04 -14.15
C ILE A 3 22.17 47.58 -14.55
N LYS A 4 23.08 47.31 -15.49
CA LYS A 4 23.52 45.96 -15.86
C LYS A 4 24.15 45.18 -14.69
N THR A 5 24.91 45.84 -13.83
CA THR A 5 25.57 45.24 -12.65
C THR A 5 24.53 44.89 -11.57
N ILE A 6 23.47 45.71 -11.44
CA ILE A 6 22.37 45.46 -10.50
C ILE A 6 21.52 44.30 -10.97
N ILE A 7 21.23 44.20 -12.28
CA ILE A 7 20.43 43.08 -12.85
C ILE A 7 21.20 41.76 -12.76
N THR A 8 22.53 41.78 -13.02
CA THR A 8 23.36 40.57 -12.89
C THR A 8 23.49 40.13 -11.43
N SER A 9 23.56 41.06 -10.48
CA SER A 9 23.58 40.75 -9.05
C SER A 9 22.22 40.24 -8.54
N LEU A 10 21.10 40.77 -9.06
CA LEU A 10 19.76 40.26 -8.74
C LEU A 10 19.50 38.86 -9.33
N LEU A 11 19.95 38.60 -10.55
CA LEU A 11 19.87 37.25 -11.15
C LEU A 11 20.80 36.25 -10.43
N ALA A 12 21.97 36.66 -9.98
CA ALA A 12 22.85 35.83 -9.16
C ALA A 12 22.28 35.58 -7.74
N LEU A 13 21.56 36.57 -7.15
CA LEU A 13 20.87 36.39 -5.87
C LEU A 13 19.62 35.50 -6.01
N LEU A 14 18.91 35.53 -7.13
CA LEU A 14 17.79 34.62 -7.43
C LEU A 14 18.27 33.19 -7.71
N ALA A 15 19.47 33.02 -8.27
CA ALA A 15 20.08 31.68 -8.45
C ALA A 15 20.65 31.10 -7.14
N SER A 16 20.92 31.91 -6.12
CA SER A 16 21.44 31.45 -4.82
C SER A 16 20.37 31.18 -3.75
N MET A 17 19.10 31.43 -4.06
CA MET A 17 17.94 30.98 -3.24
C MET A 17 17.31 29.69 -3.78
N ALA A 18 18.10 28.77 -4.32
CA ALA A 18 17.70 27.36 -4.30
C ALA A 18 17.79 26.89 -2.85
N CYS A 19 16.82 27.31 -2.03
CA CYS A 19 16.57 26.71 -0.73
C CYS A 19 16.48 25.22 -0.99
N ALA A 20 17.29 24.39 -0.36
CA ALA A 20 17.17 22.95 -0.44
C ALA A 20 15.72 22.61 -0.04
N GLN A 21 14.87 22.34 -1.02
CA GLN A 21 13.49 21.98 -0.78
C GLN A 21 13.51 20.63 -0.06
N GLY A 22 12.84 20.56 1.08
CA GLY A 22 12.73 19.33 1.85
C GLY A 22 11.46 18.57 1.46
N PHE A 23 11.45 17.27 1.74
CA PHE A 23 10.26 16.44 1.70
C PHE A 23 10.20 15.58 2.95
N LYS A 24 9.04 14.97 3.20
CA LYS A 24 8.84 14.08 4.34
C LYS A 24 8.67 12.64 3.89
N ASN A 25 9.32 11.72 4.60
CA ASN A 25 9.03 10.31 4.55
C ASN A 25 7.97 9.94 5.61
N PRO A 26 7.04 9.03 5.30
CA PRO A 26 6.88 8.32 4.02
C PRO A 26 6.33 9.22 2.91
N VAL A 27 6.71 8.96 1.65
CA VAL A 27 6.12 9.64 0.47
C VAL A 27 4.76 9.07 0.10
N LEU A 28 4.46 7.81 0.49
CA LEU A 28 3.12 7.23 0.49
C LEU A 28 2.85 6.68 1.90
N PRO A 29 2.12 7.42 2.74
CA PRO A 29 1.80 7.02 4.10
C PRO A 29 0.70 5.95 4.15
N GLY A 30 0.73 5.12 5.20
CA GLY A 30 -0.17 3.98 5.38
C GLY A 30 0.30 2.74 4.64
N PHE A 31 -0.50 1.70 4.63
CA PHE A 31 -0.18 0.42 4.02
C PHE A 31 0.09 0.53 2.50
N HIS A 32 1.36 0.78 2.14
CA HIS A 32 1.92 0.83 0.80
C HIS A 32 3.26 0.07 0.79
N ALA A 33 3.17 -1.24 0.97
CA ALA A 33 4.31 -2.14 1.11
C ALA A 33 4.94 -2.50 -0.24
N ASP A 34 6.18 -2.96 -0.20
CA ASP A 34 6.90 -3.57 -1.31
C ASP A 34 6.85 -2.71 -2.59
N PRO A 35 7.32 -1.44 -2.53
CA PRO A 35 7.21 -0.53 -3.65
C PRO A 35 8.16 -0.92 -4.79
N SER A 36 7.67 -0.84 -6.02
CA SER A 36 8.49 -0.88 -7.21
C SER A 36 8.17 0.30 -8.11
N VAL A 37 9.17 0.87 -8.78
CA VAL A 37 9.07 2.09 -9.56
C VAL A 37 9.70 1.94 -10.95
N CYS A 38 9.07 2.56 -11.95
CA CYS A 38 9.68 2.75 -13.26
C CYS A 38 9.49 4.17 -13.76
N ARG A 39 10.29 4.56 -14.76
CA ARG A 39 10.20 5.85 -15.44
C ARG A 39 9.80 5.66 -16.90
N ALA A 40 8.85 6.48 -17.36
CA ALA A 40 8.45 6.56 -18.76
C ALA A 40 8.53 8.04 -19.21
N GLY A 41 9.56 8.41 -19.95
CA GLY A 41 9.84 9.82 -20.27
C GLY A 41 10.20 10.61 -19.01
N ASP A 42 9.39 11.63 -18.71
CA ASP A 42 9.53 12.49 -17.52
C ASP A 42 8.59 12.09 -16.37
N ASP A 43 7.89 10.99 -16.52
CA ASP A 43 6.89 10.49 -15.59
C ASP A 43 7.39 9.27 -14.84
N PHE A 44 7.01 9.18 -13.56
CA PHE A 44 7.30 8.02 -12.71
C PHE A 44 6.01 7.30 -12.38
N TYR A 45 6.08 5.97 -12.35
CA TYR A 45 4.97 5.09 -11.99
C TYR A 45 5.43 4.10 -10.93
N LEU A 46 4.60 3.93 -9.90
CA LEU A 46 4.89 3.10 -8.73
C LEU A 46 3.74 2.16 -8.45
N VAL A 47 4.06 0.96 -7.99
CA VAL A 47 3.10 -0.06 -7.56
C VAL A 47 3.44 -0.58 -6.17
N ASN A 48 2.43 -1.10 -5.47
CA ASN A 48 2.56 -1.71 -4.15
C ASN A 48 1.80 -3.03 -4.05
N SER A 49 2.20 -3.90 -3.14
CA SER A 49 1.45 -5.10 -2.78
C SER A 49 0.15 -4.75 -2.07
N THR A 50 -0.86 -5.60 -2.23
CA THR A 50 -2.17 -5.40 -1.60
C THR A 50 -2.66 -6.63 -0.82
N PHE A 51 -1.95 -7.76 -0.89
CA PHE A 51 -2.28 -9.00 -0.20
C PHE A 51 -3.74 -9.39 -0.41
N GLN A 52 -4.53 -9.45 0.66
CA GLN A 52 -5.94 -9.82 0.63
C GLN A 52 -6.88 -8.75 0.06
N TYR A 53 -6.39 -7.53 -0.19
CA TYR A 53 -7.26 -6.42 -0.59
C TYR A 53 -7.43 -6.30 -2.10
N PHE A 54 -8.66 -5.98 -2.51
CA PHE A 54 -9.07 -5.78 -3.90
C PHE A 54 -9.76 -4.39 -4.07
N PRO A 55 -9.51 -3.66 -5.19
CA PRO A 55 -8.67 -4.02 -6.33
C PRO A 55 -7.20 -4.15 -5.96
N GLY A 56 -6.48 -5.01 -6.72
CA GLY A 56 -5.09 -5.34 -6.44
C GLY A 56 -4.10 -4.46 -7.18
N VAL A 57 -2.96 -4.20 -6.55
CA VAL A 57 -1.81 -3.50 -7.11
C VAL A 57 -2.16 -2.11 -7.61
N PRO A 58 -2.29 -1.12 -6.70
CA PRO A 58 -2.52 0.27 -7.09
C PRO A 58 -1.35 0.80 -7.93
N VAL A 59 -1.69 1.64 -8.90
CA VAL A 59 -0.71 2.34 -9.74
C VAL A 59 -0.72 3.81 -9.36
N PHE A 60 0.43 4.32 -8.95
CA PHE A 60 0.63 5.72 -8.65
C PHE A 60 1.46 6.39 -9.74
N HIS A 61 1.16 7.65 -10.01
CA HIS A 61 1.87 8.51 -10.93
C HIS A 61 2.51 9.67 -10.19
N SER A 62 3.70 10.08 -10.59
CA SER A 62 4.42 11.24 -10.06
C SER A 62 5.28 11.91 -11.13
N LYS A 63 5.52 13.22 -10.96
CA LYS A 63 6.50 14.01 -11.74
C LYS A 63 7.80 14.26 -10.97
N ASP A 64 7.82 13.96 -9.66
CA ASP A 64 8.91 14.35 -8.76
C ASP A 64 9.33 13.28 -7.74
N LEU A 65 8.75 12.07 -7.78
CA LEU A 65 8.96 10.97 -6.83
C LEU A 65 8.49 11.26 -5.39
N ILE A 66 8.07 12.49 -5.09
CA ILE A 66 7.66 12.95 -3.75
C ILE A 66 6.13 12.99 -3.64
N HIS A 67 5.48 13.57 -4.65
CA HIS A 67 4.04 13.73 -4.71
C HIS A 67 3.45 12.68 -5.66
N TRP A 68 2.58 11.85 -5.14
CA TRP A 68 1.98 10.73 -5.85
C TRP A 68 0.46 10.85 -5.89
N GLU A 69 -0.13 10.55 -7.05
CA GLU A 69 -1.56 10.35 -7.20
C GLU A 69 -1.84 8.93 -7.68
N GLN A 70 -2.86 8.28 -7.13
CA GLN A 70 -3.29 6.98 -7.62
C GLN A 70 -4.06 7.17 -8.92
N VAL A 71 -3.58 6.57 -10.01
CA VAL A 71 -4.17 6.70 -11.34
C VAL A 71 -4.90 5.45 -11.82
N GLY A 72 -4.74 4.33 -11.12
CA GLY A 72 -5.36 3.06 -11.49
C GLY A 72 -5.04 1.92 -10.53
N ASN A 73 -5.42 0.73 -10.95
CA ASN A 73 -5.03 -0.54 -10.33
C ASN A 73 -4.74 -1.56 -11.45
N CYS A 74 -3.70 -2.36 -11.29
CA CYS A 74 -3.36 -3.38 -12.29
C CYS A 74 -4.37 -4.53 -12.33
N LEU A 75 -4.95 -4.90 -11.19
CA LEU A 75 -5.81 -6.06 -11.03
C LEU A 75 -7.20 -5.62 -10.55
N THR A 76 -8.13 -5.51 -11.49
CA THR A 76 -9.49 -4.97 -11.26
C THR A 76 -10.60 -5.98 -11.56
N ARG A 77 -10.25 -7.18 -12.04
CA ARG A 77 -11.20 -8.22 -12.43
C ARG A 77 -10.92 -9.53 -11.70
N PRO A 78 -11.96 -10.27 -11.27
CA PRO A 78 -11.80 -11.61 -10.68
C PRO A 78 -11.10 -12.61 -11.62
N SER A 79 -11.17 -12.41 -12.96
CA SER A 79 -10.45 -13.22 -13.94
C SER A 79 -8.93 -13.08 -13.84
N GLN A 80 -8.44 -11.92 -13.38
CA GLN A 80 -7.02 -11.65 -13.22
C GLN A 80 -6.47 -12.27 -11.94
N VAL A 81 -7.23 -12.22 -10.84
CA VAL A 81 -6.80 -12.75 -9.55
C VAL A 81 -7.99 -13.21 -8.70
N ASP A 82 -7.89 -14.43 -8.16
CA ASP A 82 -8.82 -14.97 -7.16
C ASP A 82 -8.19 -14.85 -5.77
N LEU A 83 -8.83 -14.05 -4.91
CA LEU A 83 -8.40 -13.80 -3.53
C LEU A 83 -9.26 -14.55 -2.51
N LYS A 84 -10.06 -15.51 -2.93
CA LYS A 84 -10.92 -16.28 -2.03
C LYS A 84 -10.09 -17.01 -0.98
N GLY A 85 -10.43 -16.80 0.30
CA GLY A 85 -9.77 -17.43 1.43
C GLY A 85 -8.38 -16.84 1.77
N THR A 86 -8.04 -15.66 1.23
CA THR A 86 -6.81 -14.96 1.58
C THR A 86 -6.97 -14.10 2.84
N ASP A 87 -5.87 -13.88 3.54
CA ASP A 87 -5.75 -13.04 4.73
C ASP A 87 -4.53 -12.11 4.64
N GLY A 88 -4.18 -11.41 5.72
CA GLY A 88 -3.04 -10.51 5.79
C GLY A 88 -1.67 -11.17 5.59
N ASN A 89 -1.59 -12.49 5.50
CA ASN A 89 -0.37 -13.26 5.21
C ASN A 89 -0.39 -13.88 3.80
N SER A 90 -1.42 -13.64 3.01
CA SER A 90 -1.60 -14.24 1.68
C SER A 90 -2.23 -13.25 0.70
N GLY A 91 -2.45 -13.69 -0.55
CA GLY A 91 -2.94 -12.84 -1.62
C GLY A 91 -1.83 -12.30 -2.50
N ILE A 92 -1.90 -11.05 -2.90
CA ILE A 92 -1.01 -10.41 -3.88
C ILE A 92 0.25 -9.88 -3.19
N TYR A 93 1.37 -10.57 -3.39
CA TYR A 93 2.67 -10.20 -2.82
C TYR A 93 3.36 -9.12 -3.67
N ALA A 94 4.65 -8.89 -3.38
CA ALA A 94 5.43 -7.82 -3.98
C ALA A 94 5.31 -7.77 -5.51
N PRO A 95 4.74 -6.70 -6.08
CA PRO A 95 4.72 -6.47 -7.50
C PRO A 95 5.98 -5.74 -7.95
N THR A 96 6.41 -5.99 -9.18
CA THR A 96 7.40 -5.16 -9.85
C THR A 96 6.81 -4.52 -11.10
N ILE A 97 7.01 -3.22 -11.29
CA ILE A 97 6.61 -2.51 -12.51
C ILE A 97 7.83 -2.19 -13.37
N ARG A 98 7.71 -2.41 -14.68
CA ARG A 98 8.74 -2.02 -15.66
C ARG A 98 8.09 -1.40 -16.90
N TYR A 99 8.78 -0.43 -17.50
CA TYR A 99 8.39 0.18 -18.76
C TYR A 99 9.38 -0.20 -19.85
N HIS A 100 8.89 -0.77 -20.93
CA HIS A 100 9.70 -1.18 -22.08
C HIS A 100 8.93 -1.05 -23.38
N ASN A 101 9.53 -0.40 -24.39
CA ASN A 101 8.98 -0.25 -25.74
C ASN A 101 7.52 0.22 -25.80
N GLY A 102 7.15 1.21 -24.99
CA GLY A 102 5.79 1.78 -24.97
C GLY A 102 4.80 1.06 -24.08
N ARG A 103 5.17 -0.06 -23.45
CA ARG A 103 4.31 -0.84 -22.56
C ARG A 103 4.81 -0.85 -21.13
N PHE A 104 3.87 -0.83 -20.19
CA PHE A 104 4.08 -1.12 -18.79
C PHE A 104 3.78 -2.59 -18.53
N TYR A 105 4.64 -3.24 -17.77
CA TYR A 105 4.51 -4.62 -17.32
C TYR A 105 4.50 -4.63 -15.80
N MET A 106 3.52 -5.29 -15.19
CA MET A 106 3.48 -5.55 -13.75
C MET A 106 3.50 -7.04 -13.51
N VAL A 107 4.51 -7.53 -12.82
CA VAL A 107 4.69 -8.93 -12.45
C VAL A 107 4.55 -9.10 -10.95
N THR A 108 3.90 -10.16 -10.48
CA THR A 108 3.70 -10.46 -9.06
C THR A 108 3.53 -11.96 -8.80
N THR A 109 3.42 -12.30 -7.53
CA THR A 109 3.09 -13.66 -7.04
C THR A 109 1.81 -13.60 -6.21
N VAL A 110 0.95 -14.60 -6.34
CA VAL A 110 -0.24 -14.75 -5.49
C VAL A 110 -0.11 -15.98 -4.60
N PHE A 111 -0.29 -15.78 -3.29
CA PHE A 111 -0.32 -16.85 -2.29
C PHE A 111 -1.76 -17.18 -1.88
N PRO A 112 -2.05 -18.44 -1.53
CA PRO A 112 -1.14 -19.56 -1.30
C PRO A 112 -0.73 -20.35 -2.54
N SER A 113 -1.30 -20.05 -3.72
CA SER A 113 -1.01 -20.80 -4.96
C SER A 113 0.46 -20.71 -5.42
N ARG A 114 1.18 -19.68 -4.96
CA ARG A 114 2.58 -19.35 -5.35
C ARG A 114 2.75 -19.24 -6.86
N ARG A 115 1.73 -18.72 -7.52
CA ARG A 115 1.69 -18.57 -8.97
C ARG A 115 2.24 -17.21 -9.35
N HIS A 116 3.24 -17.18 -10.23
CA HIS A 116 3.74 -15.97 -10.86
C HIS A 116 2.96 -15.68 -12.13
N PHE A 117 2.64 -14.43 -12.33
CA PHE A 117 2.07 -13.92 -13.57
C PHE A 117 2.40 -12.45 -13.75
N TYR A 118 2.28 -11.97 -14.96
CA TYR A 118 2.32 -10.54 -15.26
C TYR A 118 1.13 -10.12 -16.10
N VAL A 119 0.80 -8.84 -15.98
CA VAL A 119 -0.16 -8.13 -16.82
C VAL A 119 0.54 -6.93 -17.45
N TRP A 120 0.03 -6.45 -18.57
CA TRP A 120 0.61 -5.31 -19.26
C TRP A 120 -0.45 -4.33 -19.75
N THR A 121 -0.05 -3.08 -20.04
CA THR A 121 -0.87 -2.04 -20.62
C THR A 121 -0.02 -0.99 -21.33
N ASP A 122 -0.62 -0.28 -22.29
CA ASP A 122 -0.01 0.92 -22.90
C ASP A 122 -0.38 2.19 -22.11
N ASN A 123 -1.39 2.11 -21.25
CA ASN A 123 -1.87 3.22 -20.42
C ASN A 123 -2.08 2.77 -18.96
N PRO A 124 -1.20 3.13 -18.03
CA PRO A 124 -1.25 2.67 -16.64
C PRO A 124 -2.49 3.16 -15.86
N ALA A 125 -3.15 4.22 -16.32
CA ALA A 125 -4.42 4.69 -15.78
C ALA A 125 -5.65 3.98 -16.43
N GLY A 126 -5.43 3.05 -17.35
CA GLY A 126 -6.45 2.30 -18.06
C GLY A 126 -6.60 0.86 -17.61
N GLU A 127 -7.13 0.04 -18.49
CA GLU A 127 -7.25 -1.40 -18.27
C GLU A 127 -5.92 -2.10 -18.52
N TRP A 128 -5.64 -3.10 -17.67
CA TRP A 128 -4.51 -4.01 -17.81
C TRP A 128 -4.96 -5.33 -18.43
N SER A 129 -4.07 -6.02 -19.13
CA SER A 129 -4.35 -7.28 -19.82
C SER A 129 -4.85 -8.38 -18.87
N GLU A 130 -5.36 -9.47 -19.44
CA GLU A 130 -5.46 -10.73 -18.71
C GLU A 130 -4.06 -11.26 -18.35
N PRO A 131 -3.92 -12.08 -17.28
CA PRO A 131 -2.64 -12.54 -16.79
C PRO A 131 -1.93 -13.47 -17.78
N ILE A 132 -0.64 -13.22 -17.99
CA ILE A 132 0.28 -14.18 -18.63
C ILE A 132 1.02 -14.89 -17.52
N VAL A 133 0.83 -16.20 -17.43
CA VAL A 133 1.34 -17.04 -16.35
C VAL A 133 2.74 -17.52 -16.63
N ILE A 134 3.60 -17.47 -15.61
CA ILE A 134 4.91 -18.11 -15.59
C ILE A 134 4.74 -19.46 -14.89
N ASP A 135 4.77 -20.56 -15.63
CA ASP A 135 4.43 -21.89 -15.12
C ASP A 135 5.65 -22.73 -14.72
N PHE A 136 6.85 -22.34 -15.13
CA PHE A 136 8.09 -23.06 -14.82
C PHE A 136 8.74 -22.66 -13.47
N ALA A 137 8.31 -21.54 -12.88
CA ALA A 137 8.84 -20.98 -11.62
C ALA A 137 7.78 -21.04 -10.53
N ILE A 138 7.64 -22.18 -9.86
CA ILE A 138 6.62 -22.39 -8.81
C ILE A 138 7.30 -22.42 -7.45
N GLY A 139 6.70 -21.79 -6.47
CA GLY A 139 7.11 -21.98 -5.07
C GLY A 139 7.89 -20.84 -4.44
N SER A 140 7.88 -19.65 -5.04
CA SER A 140 8.67 -18.52 -4.59
C SER A 140 7.90 -17.19 -4.59
N CYS A 141 8.60 -16.06 -4.39
CA CYS A 141 8.04 -14.73 -4.32
C CYS A 141 8.91 -13.70 -5.07
N ASP A 142 8.43 -12.46 -5.10
CA ASP A 142 9.12 -11.24 -5.50
C ASP A 142 9.76 -11.32 -6.89
N PRO A 143 8.96 -11.60 -7.93
CA PRO A 143 9.47 -11.68 -9.28
C PRO A 143 9.75 -10.28 -9.83
N THR A 144 10.75 -10.19 -10.73
CA THR A 144 10.96 -9.00 -11.54
C THR A 144 11.20 -9.35 -13.00
N LEU A 145 10.88 -8.41 -13.91
CA LEU A 145 11.26 -8.47 -15.31
C LEU A 145 12.44 -7.53 -15.54
N TYR A 146 13.45 -8.01 -16.26
CA TYR A 146 14.57 -7.21 -16.71
C TYR A 146 14.66 -7.26 -18.24
N PHE A 147 14.71 -6.09 -18.88
CA PHE A 147 14.75 -5.96 -20.34
C PHE A 147 16.12 -5.48 -20.80
N GLU A 148 16.72 -6.19 -21.76
CA GLU A 148 17.96 -5.82 -22.42
C GLU A 148 17.99 -6.36 -23.86
N ASP A 149 18.41 -5.54 -24.81
CA ASP A 149 18.62 -5.93 -26.23
C ASP A 149 17.41 -6.69 -26.84
N ASN A 150 16.20 -6.22 -26.62
CA ASN A 150 14.93 -6.85 -27.05
C ASN A 150 14.64 -8.22 -26.40
N LYS A 151 15.36 -8.58 -25.37
CA LYS A 151 15.12 -9.77 -24.55
C LYS A 151 14.45 -9.39 -23.26
N CYS A 152 13.65 -10.32 -22.74
CA CYS A 152 13.03 -10.25 -21.43
C CYS A 152 13.58 -11.36 -20.56
N TYR A 153 14.05 -10.98 -19.37
CA TYR A 153 14.51 -11.92 -18.37
C TYR A 153 13.58 -11.87 -17.17
N PHE A 154 13.16 -13.04 -16.71
CA PHE A 154 12.38 -13.22 -15.49
C PHE A 154 13.32 -13.60 -14.35
N LEU A 155 13.27 -12.83 -13.26
CA LEU A 155 14.00 -13.11 -12.04
C LEU A 155 13.01 -13.46 -10.93
N TRP A 156 13.40 -14.40 -10.06
CA TRP A 156 12.60 -14.79 -8.91
C TRP A 156 13.48 -15.39 -7.81
N LYS A 157 12.90 -15.49 -6.60
CA LYS A 157 13.53 -16.16 -5.48
C LYS A 157 12.90 -17.53 -5.27
N GLU A 158 13.69 -18.60 -5.36
CA GLU A 158 13.28 -19.97 -5.07
C GLU A 158 14.47 -20.74 -4.49
N GLY A 159 14.62 -20.69 -3.17
CA GLY A 159 15.83 -21.08 -2.47
C GLY A 159 16.93 -20.02 -2.62
N ASP A 160 17.45 -19.85 -3.82
CA ASP A 160 18.34 -18.77 -4.24
C ASP A 160 17.66 -17.82 -5.25
N ILE A 161 18.39 -16.81 -5.69
CA ILE A 161 17.94 -15.90 -6.75
C ILE A 161 18.25 -16.54 -8.11
N LYS A 162 17.24 -16.62 -8.95
CA LYS A 162 17.30 -17.23 -10.28
C LYS A 162 16.94 -16.22 -11.36
N ILE A 163 17.44 -16.47 -12.56
CA ILE A 163 17.13 -15.69 -13.77
C ILE A 163 17.01 -16.61 -14.98
N CYS A 164 16.07 -16.30 -15.86
CA CYS A 164 15.86 -17.02 -17.10
C CYS A 164 15.34 -16.07 -18.19
N GLU A 165 15.76 -16.26 -19.45
CA GLU A 165 15.18 -15.59 -20.60
C GLU A 165 13.79 -16.16 -20.87
N ILE A 166 12.79 -15.29 -21.10
CA ILE A 166 11.41 -15.65 -21.41
C ILE A 166 10.92 -14.98 -22.69
N ASP A 167 9.95 -15.59 -23.32
CA ASP A 167 9.12 -14.93 -24.32
C ASP A 167 8.08 -14.04 -23.61
N VAL A 168 8.22 -12.73 -23.75
CA VAL A 168 7.36 -11.76 -23.06
C VAL A 168 5.91 -11.76 -23.57
N GLU A 169 5.61 -12.34 -24.72
CA GLU A 169 4.22 -12.42 -25.22
C GLU A 169 3.48 -13.66 -24.66
N SER A 170 4.20 -14.69 -24.23
CA SER A 170 3.60 -15.95 -23.77
C SER A 170 3.99 -16.38 -22.35
N GLY A 171 5.02 -15.77 -21.76
CA GLY A 171 5.58 -16.18 -20.46
C GLY A 171 6.42 -17.47 -20.50
N LYS A 172 6.67 -18.03 -21.68
CA LYS A 172 7.40 -19.29 -21.83
C LYS A 172 8.90 -19.11 -21.65
N GLN A 173 9.52 -20.10 -21.02
CA GLN A 173 10.97 -20.20 -20.89
C GLN A 173 11.63 -20.33 -22.27
N LEU A 174 12.65 -19.51 -22.55
CA LEU A 174 13.47 -19.56 -23.77
C LEU A 174 14.89 -20.04 -23.53
N GLY A 175 15.46 -19.74 -22.37
CA GLY A 175 16.85 -20.03 -22.02
C GLY A 175 17.00 -21.00 -20.86
N GLU A 176 18.23 -21.22 -20.43
CA GLU A 176 18.56 -21.97 -19.22
C GLU A 176 18.27 -21.13 -17.99
N ILE A 177 17.99 -21.80 -16.86
CA ILE A 177 17.85 -21.14 -15.56
C ILE A 177 19.26 -20.97 -14.98
N HIS A 178 19.65 -19.72 -14.73
CA HIS A 178 20.91 -19.39 -14.07
C HIS A 178 20.67 -19.04 -12.60
N HIS A 179 21.64 -19.38 -11.75
CA HIS A 179 21.64 -19.15 -10.32
C HIS A 179 22.55 -17.97 -9.99
N LEU A 180 21.99 -16.90 -9.43
CA LEU A 180 22.71 -15.65 -9.13
C LEU A 180 23.26 -15.60 -7.69
N GLY A 181 22.87 -16.56 -6.84
CA GLY A 181 23.34 -16.69 -5.47
C GLY A 181 22.24 -16.61 -4.42
N THR A 182 22.63 -16.84 -3.17
CA THR A 182 21.74 -16.94 -2.00
C THR A 182 21.74 -15.67 -1.13
N GLY A 183 22.14 -14.52 -1.69
CA GLY A 183 22.35 -13.30 -0.91
C GLY A 183 23.66 -13.33 -0.12
N LEU A 184 23.73 -12.56 0.96
CA LEU A 184 24.94 -12.42 1.80
C LEU A 184 24.87 -13.19 3.12
N GLY A 185 23.90 -14.09 3.27
CA GLY A 185 23.72 -14.93 4.45
C GLY A 185 22.72 -14.36 5.47
N GLY A 186 22.03 -13.30 5.12
CA GLY A 186 20.87 -12.82 5.88
C GLY A 186 19.64 -13.73 5.71
N ARG A 187 18.64 -13.54 6.58
CA ARG A 187 17.34 -14.22 6.44
C ARG A 187 16.63 -13.71 5.18
N TYR A 188 16.01 -14.60 4.44
CA TYR A 188 15.08 -14.29 3.35
C TYR A 188 15.67 -13.28 2.31
N PRO A 189 16.74 -13.62 1.58
CA PRO A 189 17.14 -12.82 0.42
C PRO A 189 15.98 -12.82 -0.59
N GLU A 190 15.49 -11.63 -0.96
CA GLU A 190 14.27 -11.45 -1.75
C GLU A 190 14.30 -10.12 -2.52
N GLY A 191 13.27 -9.80 -3.31
CA GLY A 191 13.14 -8.54 -4.03
C GLY A 191 14.27 -8.29 -5.03
N PRO A 192 14.64 -9.24 -5.93
CA PRO A 192 15.78 -9.05 -6.82
C PRO A 192 15.49 -8.06 -7.93
N HIS A 193 16.35 -7.04 -8.08
CA HIS A 193 16.34 -6.13 -9.22
C HIS A 193 17.71 -6.02 -9.85
N ILE A 194 17.77 -5.93 -11.19
CA ILE A 194 19.02 -5.76 -11.94
C ILE A 194 19.04 -4.38 -12.60
N TYR A 195 20.19 -3.71 -12.47
CA TYR A 195 20.50 -2.43 -13.13
C TYR A 195 21.81 -2.55 -13.90
N LYS A 196 21.82 -2.08 -15.15
CA LYS A 196 23.06 -2.02 -15.94
C LYS A 196 23.61 -0.59 -15.90
N LYS A 197 24.84 -0.43 -15.40
CA LYS A 197 25.50 0.87 -15.33
C LYS A 197 27.03 0.71 -15.47
N ASP A 198 27.65 1.55 -16.32
CA ASP A 198 29.10 1.62 -16.52
C ASP A 198 29.76 0.26 -16.80
N GLY A 199 29.07 -0.61 -17.56
CA GLY A 199 29.56 -1.93 -17.95
C GLY A 199 29.51 -2.98 -16.83
N TYR A 200 28.75 -2.73 -15.76
CA TYR A 200 28.39 -3.69 -14.72
C TYR A 200 26.90 -3.93 -14.69
N TYR A 201 26.51 -5.13 -14.29
CA TYR A 201 25.18 -5.50 -13.81
C TYR A 201 25.19 -5.45 -12.30
N TYR A 202 24.29 -4.68 -11.70
CA TYR A 202 24.10 -4.57 -10.27
C TYR A 202 22.85 -5.32 -9.86
N LEU A 203 22.98 -6.24 -8.93
CA LEU A 203 21.89 -7.01 -8.34
C LEU A 203 21.56 -6.44 -6.97
N LEU A 204 20.40 -5.82 -6.83
CA LEU A 204 19.85 -5.31 -5.59
C LEU A 204 19.00 -6.39 -4.93
N LEU A 205 19.12 -6.56 -3.62
CA LEU A 205 18.40 -7.56 -2.83
C LEU A 205 17.94 -6.96 -1.50
N ALA A 206 16.79 -7.40 -1.00
CA ALA A 206 16.42 -7.26 0.39
C ALA A 206 16.83 -8.50 1.18
N GLU A 207 17.26 -8.32 2.43
CA GLU A 207 17.55 -9.40 3.37
C GLU A 207 17.13 -9.01 4.80
N GLY A 208 17.13 -9.98 5.72
CA GLY A 208 16.81 -9.77 7.14
C GLY A 208 15.37 -10.08 7.51
N GLY A 209 14.48 -10.30 6.54
CA GLY A 209 13.03 -10.39 6.70
C GLY A 209 12.40 -9.02 6.94
N THR A 210 11.09 -8.91 6.75
CA THR A 210 10.36 -7.63 6.73
C THR A 210 10.07 -7.04 8.14
N GLU A 211 10.91 -7.37 9.11
CA GLU A 211 10.86 -6.85 10.49
C GLU A 211 12.00 -5.83 10.72
N HIS A 212 12.36 -5.57 11.99
CA HIS A 212 13.43 -4.61 12.35
C HIS A 212 14.80 -4.92 11.74
N GLY A 213 15.08 -6.19 11.46
CA GLY A 213 16.33 -6.62 10.82
C GLY A 213 16.40 -6.40 9.30
N HIS A 214 15.36 -5.90 8.67
CA HIS A 214 15.29 -5.70 7.24
C HIS A 214 16.34 -4.70 6.74
N HIS A 215 16.95 -5.00 5.58
CA HIS A 215 17.99 -4.17 5.00
C HIS A 215 18.14 -4.41 3.50
N VAL A 216 18.88 -3.54 2.82
CA VAL A 216 19.15 -3.63 1.39
C VAL A 216 20.63 -3.91 1.15
N ASN A 217 20.89 -4.95 0.36
CA ASN A 217 22.22 -5.31 -0.15
C ASN A 217 22.31 -5.11 -1.65
N ILE A 218 23.53 -4.86 -2.14
CA ILE A 218 23.82 -4.79 -3.57
C ILE A 218 25.10 -5.54 -3.92
N LEU A 219 25.04 -6.23 -5.05
CA LEU A 219 26.17 -6.98 -5.64
C LEU A 219 26.35 -6.50 -7.07
N ARG A 220 27.50 -6.76 -7.70
CA ARG A 220 27.72 -6.47 -9.12
C ARG A 220 28.51 -7.54 -9.84
N SER A 221 28.37 -7.59 -11.16
CA SER A 221 29.10 -8.48 -12.05
C SER A 221 29.36 -7.82 -13.40
N LYS A 222 30.35 -8.32 -14.14
CA LYS A 222 30.55 -7.97 -15.57
C LYS A 222 29.65 -8.78 -16.50
N SER A 223 29.02 -9.84 -16.02
CA SER A 223 28.08 -10.69 -16.74
C SER A 223 26.72 -10.66 -16.08
N LEU A 224 25.63 -10.64 -16.87
CA LEU A 224 24.26 -10.74 -16.38
C LEU A 224 24.04 -11.98 -15.52
N PHE A 225 24.72 -13.07 -15.81
CA PHE A 225 24.58 -14.36 -15.14
C PHE A 225 25.61 -14.58 -14.01
N GLY A 226 26.36 -13.54 -13.65
CA GLY A 226 27.36 -13.60 -12.58
C GLY A 226 28.74 -14.12 -13.04
N PRO A 227 29.62 -14.47 -12.08
CA PRO A 227 29.40 -14.36 -10.65
C PRO A 227 29.31 -12.91 -10.15
N TYR A 228 28.47 -12.69 -9.15
CA TYR A 228 28.27 -11.38 -8.53
C TYR A 228 29.16 -11.18 -7.31
N GLU A 229 29.92 -10.07 -7.26
CA GLU A 229 30.71 -9.67 -6.11
C GLU A 229 29.89 -8.72 -5.20
N PRO A 230 29.91 -8.89 -3.87
CA PRO A 230 29.17 -8.00 -2.97
C PRO A 230 29.85 -6.65 -2.82
N ASN A 231 29.05 -5.60 -2.59
CA ASN A 231 29.56 -4.32 -2.13
C ASN A 231 30.22 -4.47 -0.74
N PRO A 232 31.47 -4.05 -0.55
CA PRO A 232 32.14 -4.10 0.76
C PRO A 232 31.44 -3.29 1.85
N ALA A 233 30.58 -2.30 1.45
CA ALA A 233 29.83 -1.45 2.36
C ALA A 233 28.39 -1.94 2.63
N ASN A 234 28.03 -3.18 2.22
CA ASN A 234 26.72 -3.73 2.52
C ASN A 234 26.49 -3.88 4.04
N PRO A 235 25.25 -3.67 4.52
CA PRO A 235 24.08 -3.23 3.77
C PRO A 235 24.15 -1.75 3.39
N ILE A 236 23.67 -1.42 2.17
CA ILE A 236 23.65 -0.04 1.67
C ILE A 236 22.50 0.81 2.23
N LEU A 237 21.50 0.17 2.82
CA LEU A 237 20.41 0.81 3.55
C LEU A 237 19.96 -0.08 4.71
N THR A 238 19.95 0.47 5.93
CA THR A 238 19.43 -0.21 7.12
C THR A 238 19.23 0.73 8.29
N HIS A 239 18.22 0.46 9.12
CA HIS A 239 18.08 1.03 10.46
C HIS A 239 18.36 0.01 11.58
N PHE A 240 18.73 -1.20 11.24
CA PHE A 240 19.10 -2.24 12.19
C PHE A 240 20.52 -1.97 12.76
N SER A 241 20.61 -0.96 13.61
CA SER A 241 21.85 -0.60 14.30
C SER A 241 21.58 0.13 15.61
N MET A 242 22.53 0.11 16.54
CA MET A 242 22.43 0.83 17.80
C MET A 242 22.22 2.34 17.63
N LYS A 243 22.79 2.92 16.56
CA LYS A 243 22.63 4.33 16.22
C LYS A 243 21.18 4.68 15.86
N MET A 244 20.45 3.75 15.23
CA MET A 244 19.12 3.97 14.66
C MET A 244 17.98 3.38 15.50
N GLN A 245 18.27 2.76 16.65
CA GLN A 245 17.24 2.13 17.51
C GLN A 245 16.11 3.06 17.95
N ASN A 246 16.38 4.37 18.02
CA ASN A 246 15.39 5.39 18.40
C ASN A 246 14.83 6.16 17.19
N SER A 247 15.15 5.75 15.96
CA SER A 247 14.55 6.35 14.77
C SER A 247 13.04 6.08 14.76
N PRO A 248 12.20 7.05 14.41
CA PRO A 248 10.77 6.81 14.22
C PRO A 248 10.47 5.93 13.00
N ILE A 249 11.43 5.74 12.10
CA ILE A 249 11.34 4.87 10.93
C ILE A 249 12.18 3.62 11.19
N GLN A 250 11.62 2.44 10.94
CA GLN A 250 12.28 1.15 11.11
C GLN A 250 12.02 0.23 9.92
N GLY A 251 12.70 -0.94 9.89
CA GLY A 251 12.44 -2.04 8.95
C GLY A 251 12.66 -1.68 7.49
N LEU A 252 13.67 -0.85 7.18
CA LEU A 252 13.98 -0.42 5.82
C LEU A 252 14.47 -1.57 4.94
N GLY A 253 13.83 -1.81 3.83
CA GLY A 253 14.22 -2.85 2.88
C GLY A 253 13.36 -2.83 1.61
N HIS A 254 13.39 -3.91 0.86
CA HIS A 254 12.60 -4.15 -0.36
C HIS A 254 12.60 -2.92 -1.29
N ALA A 255 13.77 -2.58 -1.81
CA ALA A 255 14.02 -1.34 -2.52
C ALA A 255 14.06 -1.51 -4.03
N ASP A 256 13.69 -0.46 -4.76
CA ASP A 256 13.87 -0.33 -6.21
C ASP A 256 14.58 1.00 -6.51
N LEU A 257 15.42 1.05 -7.56
CA LEU A 257 16.19 2.23 -7.96
C LEU A 257 15.65 2.81 -9.26
N VAL A 258 15.61 4.12 -9.34
CA VAL A 258 15.18 4.83 -10.55
C VAL A 258 16.10 6.00 -10.84
N GLN A 259 16.38 6.24 -12.12
CA GLN A 259 17.11 7.42 -12.58
C GLN A 259 16.11 8.49 -13.03
N ALA A 260 16.23 9.69 -12.46
CA ALA A 260 15.43 10.84 -12.85
C ALA A 260 15.91 11.46 -14.18
N PRO A 261 15.11 12.33 -14.85
CA PRO A 261 15.49 12.98 -16.10
C PRO A 261 16.78 13.82 -16.01
N ASP A 262 17.08 14.38 -14.84
CA ASP A 262 18.31 15.13 -14.56
C ASP A 262 19.54 14.23 -14.31
N SER A 263 19.40 12.93 -14.51
CA SER A 263 20.39 11.88 -14.27
C SER A 263 20.70 11.58 -12.80
N SER A 264 20.02 12.21 -11.85
CA SER A 264 20.10 11.83 -10.43
C SER A 264 19.48 10.47 -10.19
N TRP A 265 20.00 9.73 -9.20
CA TRP A 265 19.47 8.43 -8.80
C TRP A 265 18.71 8.51 -7.49
N TRP A 266 17.64 7.75 -7.44
CA TRP A 266 16.74 7.70 -6.29
C TRP A 266 16.40 6.25 -5.94
N MET A 267 16.21 6.01 -4.65
CA MET A 267 15.76 4.72 -4.12
C MET A 267 14.36 4.90 -3.54
N ILE A 268 13.42 4.09 -4.01
CA ILE A 268 12.15 3.84 -3.34
C ILE A 268 12.34 2.56 -2.52
N CYS A 269 11.88 2.54 -1.27
CA CYS A 269 11.94 1.35 -0.42
C CYS A 269 10.75 1.30 0.54
N LEU A 270 10.51 0.18 1.16
CA LEU A 270 9.60 0.13 2.28
C LEU A 270 10.32 0.48 3.59
N GLY A 271 9.52 0.94 4.54
CA GLY A 271 9.84 1.11 5.94
C GLY A 271 8.52 1.30 6.69
N TYR A 272 8.57 1.46 7.99
CA TYR A 272 7.35 1.73 8.77
C TYR A 272 7.62 2.70 9.91
N ARG A 273 6.64 3.58 10.17
CA ARG A 273 6.68 4.49 11.31
C ARG A 273 6.25 3.74 12.57
N THR A 274 7.05 3.85 13.61
CA THR A 274 6.77 3.21 14.90
C THR A 274 6.27 4.22 15.93
N SER A 275 5.44 3.75 16.84
CA SER A 275 5.06 4.44 18.07
C SER A 275 5.31 3.50 19.23
N GLY A 276 5.66 4.00 20.39
CA GLY A 276 5.95 3.26 21.61
C GLY A 276 6.49 1.84 21.39
N TYR A 277 7.48 1.37 22.05
CA TYR A 277 8.02 0.00 21.98
C TYR A 277 8.27 -0.58 20.57
N LEU A 278 8.56 0.28 19.56
CA LEU A 278 8.84 -0.12 18.18
C LEU A 278 7.67 -0.82 17.45
N GLN A 279 6.43 -0.57 17.84
CA GLN A 279 5.25 -1.17 17.22
C GLN A 279 4.71 -0.29 16.09
N HIS A 280 4.16 -0.90 15.05
CA HIS A 280 3.54 -0.20 13.94
C HIS A 280 2.16 -0.78 13.58
N VAL A 281 1.19 0.09 13.30
CA VAL A 281 -0.19 -0.26 12.94
C VAL A 281 -0.55 0.12 11.50
N MET A 282 0.17 1.06 10.91
CA MET A 282 -0.11 1.53 9.55
C MET A 282 0.43 0.59 8.46
N GLY A 283 1.08 -0.51 8.85
CA GLY A 283 1.75 -1.40 7.92
C GLY A 283 3.05 -0.80 7.38
N ARG A 284 3.59 -1.43 6.35
CA ARG A 284 4.81 -0.98 5.67
C ARG A 284 4.44 0.12 4.69
N GLU A 285 5.17 1.23 4.73
CA GLU A 285 4.93 2.47 4.00
C GLU A 285 6.04 2.69 2.96
N THR A 286 5.78 3.48 1.92
CA THR A 286 6.77 3.77 0.89
C THR A 286 7.62 4.99 1.26
N MET A 287 8.94 4.78 1.27
CA MET A 287 9.96 5.79 1.58
C MET A 287 10.78 6.15 0.33
N LEU A 288 11.40 7.33 0.34
CA LEU A 288 12.25 7.84 -0.75
C LEU A 288 13.60 8.28 -0.19
N ALA A 289 14.68 7.97 -0.91
CA ALA A 289 16.03 8.41 -0.61
C ALA A 289 16.80 8.86 -1.85
N PRO A 290 17.65 9.90 -1.78
CA PRO A 290 18.62 10.19 -2.82
C PRO A 290 19.74 9.16 -2.83
N VAL A 291 20.28 8.89 -4.01
CA VAL A 291 21.39 7.94 -4.20
C VAL A 291 22.52 8.62 -4.94
N GLN A 292 23.70 8.64 -4.35
CA GLN A 292 24.93 9.02 -5.01
C GLN A 292 25.53 7.79 -5.69
N TRP A 293 25.66 7.84 -7.01
CA TRP A 293 26.21 6.73 -7.78
C TRP A 293 27.21 7.20 -8.81
N GLU A 294 28.46 7.28 -8.38
CA GLU A 294 29.58 7.71 -9.24
C GLU A 294 29.86 6.70 -10.35
N GLN A 295 30.56 7.15 -11.39
CA GLN A 295 30.94 6.33 -12.53
C GLN A 295 31.79 5.13 -12.08
N GLY A 296 31.34 3.92 -12.41
CA GLY A 296 32.01 2.65 -12.06
C GLY A 296 32.07 2.35 -10.57
N GLY A 297 31.44 3.20 -9.73
CA GLY A 297 31.36 3.06 -8.29
C GLY A 297 30.19 2.22 -7.80
N TRP A 298 30.04 2.15 -6.49
CA TRP A 298 28.90 1.58 -5.80
C TRP A 298 27.89 2.68 -5.43
N PRO A 299 26.57 2.39 -5.41
CA PRO A 299 25.60 3.37 -4.94
C PRO A 299 25.71 3.60 -3.43
N VAL A 300 25.60 4.85 -3.02
CA VAL A 300 25.56 5.29 -1.63
C VAL A 300 24.22 5.96 -1.37
N VAL A 301 23.40 5.34 -0.53
CA VAL A 301 22.06 5.83 -0.20
C VAL A 301 22.17 6.92 0.87
N ASN A 302 21.59 8.09 0.60
CA ASN A 302 21.51 9.25 1.50
C ASN A 302 22.84 9.62 2.19
N GLY A 303 23.97 9.23 1.60
CA GLY A 303 25.32 9.50 2.13
C GLY A 303 25.78 8.59 3.26
N ASP A 304 24.88 7.96 4.02
CA ASP A 304 25.22 7.14 5.19
C ASP A 304 24.42 5.83 5.32
N GLY A 305 23.57 5.51 4.35
CA GLY A 305 22.74 4.28 4.35
C GLY A 305 21.58 4.32 5.35
N THR A 306 21.13 5.50 5.75
CA THR A 306 19.97 5.69 6.64
C THR A 306 18.95 6.67 6.05
N LEU A 307 17.71 6.64 6.56
CA LEU A 307 16.65 7.58 6.21
C LEU A 307 16.19 8.40 7.43
N GLN A 308 15.57 9.54 7.14
CA GLN A 308 14.96 10.40 8.13
C GLN A 308 13.54 10.77 7.70
N THR A 309 12.73 11.23 8.65
CA THR A 309 11.40 11.76 8.35
C THR A 309 11.50 13.01 7.48
N ASP A 310 12.40 13.94 7.85
CA ASP A 310 12.63 15.16 7.08
C ASP A 310 13.87 14.98 6.20
N MET A 311 13.64 14.91 4.90
CA MET A 311 14.67 14.70 3.88
C MET A 311 14.92 15.97 3.08
N LYS A 312 16.09 16.05 2.44
CA LYS A 312 16.43 17.14 1.52
C LYS A 312 16.32 16.67 0.08
N CYS A 313 15.71 17.49 -0.76
CA CYS A 313 15.68 17.32 -2.21
C CYS A 313 16.36 18.53 -2.85
N GLN A 314 17.43 18.30 -3.62
CA GLN A 314 18.16 19.39 -4.30
C GLN A 314 17.95 19.39 -5.82
N THR A 315 17.48 18.31 -6.40
CA THR A 315 17.49 18.09 -7.85
C THR A 315 16.12 17.88 -8.47
N LEU A 316 15.15 17.34 -7.73
CA LEU A 316 13.80 17.09 -8.27
C LEU A 316 12.98 18.40 -8.28
N PRO A 317 12.27 18.69 -9.39
CA PRO A 317 11.28 19.76 -9.38
C PRO A 317 10.11 19.34 -8.47
N LEU A 318 9.65 20.21 -7.56
CA LEU A 318 8.45 19.89 -6.78
C LEU A 318 7.21 20.19 -7.62
N VAL A 319 6.40 19.17 -7.83
CA VAL A 319 5.12 19.22 -8.55
C VAL A 319 4.01 18.72 -7.62
N PRO A 320 3.46 19.57 -6.76
CA PRO A 320 2.43 19.15 -5.81
C PRO A 320 1.20 18.58 -6.51
N MET A 321 0.70 17.46 -6.02
CA MET A 321 -0.54 16.83 -6.45
C MET A 321 -1.70 17.26 -5.55
N ALA A 322 -2.93 17.16 -6.06
CA ALA A 322 -4.12 17.39 -5.25
C ALA A 322 -4.20 16.34 -4.13
N LYS A 323 -4.47 16.80 -2.91
CA LYS A 323 -4.71 15.86 -1.80
C LYS A 323 -6.08 15.21 -1.95
N ASP A 324 -6.18 13.95 -1.57
CA ASP A 324 -7.47 13.28 -1.42
C ASP A 324 -8.39 14.08 -0.48
N PRO A 325 -9.68 14.18 -0.79
CA PRO A 325 -10.62 14.85 0.10
C PRO A 325 -10.69 14.12 1.44
N GLU A 326 -10.75 14.88 2.52
CA GLU A 326 -10.94 14.32 3.87
C GLU A 326 -12.29 13.62 3.99
N ARG A 327 -13.30 14.13 3.28
CA ARG A 327 -14.66 13.64 3.32
C ARG A 327 -15.13 13.12 1.97
N GLU A 328 -15.61 11.88 1.99
CA GLU A 328 -16.23 11.19 0.88
C GLU A 328 -17.75 11.29 1.00
N GLU A 329 -18.40 11.93 0.03
CA GLU A 329 -19.85 12.21 0.03
C GLU A 329 -20.65 11.16 -0.75
N PHE A 330 -20.03 10.15 -1.34
CA PHE A 330 -20.67 9.12 -2.17
C PHE A 330 -21.60 9.65 -3.29
N ASN A 331 -21.35 10.86 -3.74
CA ASN A 331 -22.16 11.58 -4.75
C ASN A 331 -21.87 11.15 -6.20
N TYR A 332 -21.49 9.88 -6.40
CA TYR A 332 -21.13 9.37 -7.70
C TYR A 332 -22.32 8.78 -8.44
N THR A 333 -22.42 9.12 -9.72
CA THR A 333 -23.28 8.44 -10.67
C THR A 333 -22.39 7.77 -11.72
N LYS A 334 -22.86 6.76 -12.44
CA LYS A 334 -22.11 6.13 -13.55
C LYS A 334 -21.54 7.16 -14.56
N ARG A 335 -22.16 8.34 -14.67
CA ARG A 335 -21.75 9.42 -15.57
C ARG A 335 -20.67 10.32 -14.94
N ASN A 336 -20.64 10.43 -13.61
CA ASN A 336 -19.77 11.30 -12.84
C ASN A 336 -18.78 10.51 -11.98
N ALA A 337 -18.79 9.18 -12.08
CA ALA A 337 -17.78 8.37 -11.42
C ALA A 337 -16.39 8.83 -11.91
N PRO A 338 -15.41 9.01 -11.03
CA PRO A 338 -14.04 9.28 -11.45
C PRO A 338 -13.63 8.26 -12.51
N LYS A 339 -12.87 8.70 -13.52
CA LYS A 339 -12.36 7.78 -14.55
C LYS A 339 -11.63 6.59 -13.97
N ASP A 340 -11.14 6.76 -12.76
CA ASP A 340 -10.31 5.89 -11.96
C ASP A 340 -11.09 5.20 -10.85
N SER A 341 -12.42 5.14 -10.95
CA SER A 341 -13.24 4.49 -9.95
C SER A 341 -13.04 2.98 -9.98
N TYR A 342 -13.26 2.36 -8.87
CA TYR A 342 -13.37 0.94 -8.67
C TYR A 342 -14.47 0.40 -9.62
N HIS A 343 -14.06 -0.22 -10.69
CA HIS A 343 -14.85 -0.37 -11.93
C HIS A 343 -16.32 -0.73 -11.74
N SER A 344 -16.64 -1.60 -10.82
CA SER A 344 -18.01 -2.09 -10.68
C SER A 344 -18.82 -1.33 -9.64
N LEU A 345 -18.16 -0.73 -8.64
CA LEU A 345 -18.83 0.03 -7.58
C LEU A 345 -18.93 1.52 -7.88
N GLY A 346 -17.95 2.10 -8.58
CA GLY A 346 -17.85 3.54 -8.79
C GLY A 346 -17.33 4.31 -7.56
N LEU A 347 -16.71 3.63 -6.60
CA LEU A 347 -15.99 4.26 -5.50
C LEU A 347 -14.68 4.87 -6.00
N PRO A 348 -14.22 5.97 -5.40
CA PRO A 348 -12.94 6.57 -5.74
C PRO A 348 -11.76 5.63 -5.47
N MET A 349 -10.63 5.98 -6.08
CA MET A 349 -9.33 5.37 -5.79
C MET A 349 -9.02 5.40 -4.29
N GLY A 350 -8.30 4.38 -3.81
CA GLY A 350 -7.96 4.25 -2.40
C GLY A 350 -9.00 3.49 -1.56
N TRP A 351 -10.22 3.28 -2.06
CA TRP A 351 -11.18 2.36 -1.43
C TRP A 351 -10.91 0.92 -1.86
N MET A 352 -10.95 0.00 -0.91
CA MET A 352 -10.63 -1.41 -1.09
C MET A 352 -11.62 -2.29 -0.36
N SER A 353 -11.80 -3.51 -0.86
CA SER A 353 -12.60 -4.58 -0.22
C SER A 353 -11.69 -5.73 0.22
N LEU A 354 -12.17 -6.56 1.14
CA LEU A 354 -11.53 -7.82 1.48
C LEU A 354 -11.86 -8.86 0.40
N CYS A 355 -10.84 -9.53 -0.09
CA CYS A 355 -10.95 -10.51 -1.17
C CYS A 355 -11.63 -9.92 -2.42
N ASN A 356 -12.21 -10.77 -3.29
CA ASN A 356 -13.03 -10.30 -4.40
C ASN A 356 -14.47 -10.06 -3.90
N PRO A 357 -14.96 -8.82 -3.89
CA PRO A 357 -16.29 -8.50 -3.37
C PRO A 357 -17.40 -9.05 -4.26
N ASP A 358 -18.52 -9.41 -3.67
CA ASP A 358 -19.76 -9.59 -4.41
C ASP A 358 -20.44 -8.23 -4.60
N TYR A 359 -20.33 -7.70 -5.81
CA TYR A 359 -20.81 -6.36 -6.15
C TYR A 359 -22.33 -6.17 -5.99
N ALA A 360 -23.12 -7.24 -5.95
CA ALA A 360 -24.56 -7.16 -5.69
C ALA A 360 -24.88 -6.59 -4.30
N ASN A 361 -23.92 -6.64 -3.38
CA ASN A 361 -24.09 -6.13 -2.01
C ASN A 361 -23.82 -4.63 -1.86
N TYR A 362 -23.44 -3.95 -2.94
CA TYR A 362 -23.04 -2.55 -2.90
C TYR A 362 -23.81 -1.72 -3.93
N SER A 363 -24.20 -0.51 -3.60
CA SER A 363 -24.82 0.40 -4.57
C SER A 363 -24.56 1.87 -4.22
N LEU A 364 -24.16 2.66 -5.25
CA LEU A 364 -24.08 4.13 -5.22
C LEU A 364 -25.23 4.78 -6.01
N THR A 365 -26.16 3.98 -6.54
CA THR A 365 -27.20 4.48 -7.46
C THR A 365 -28.61 4.28 -6.95
N GLU A 366 -28.87 3.31 -6.06
CA GLU A 366 -30.21 3.05 -5.52
C GLU A 366 -30.72 4.17 -4.62
N ARG A 367 -29.81 4.82 -3.88
CA ARG A 367 -30.05 6.07 -3.18
C ARG A 367 -28.96 7.07 -3.56
N LYS A 368 -29.31 8.05 -4.35
CA LYS A 368 -28.36 9.03 -4.86
C LYS A 368 -27.67 9.77 -3.69
N GLY A 369 -26.34 9.83 -3.75
CA GLY A 369 -25.51 10.48 -2.72
C GLY A 369 -25.25 9.61 -1.49
N TRP A 370 -25.57 8.34 -1.53
CA TRP A 370 -25.40 7.40 -0.43
C TRP A 370 -24.73 6.11 -0.91
N LEU A 371 -23.86 5.55 -0.09
CA LEU A 371 -23.38 4.19 -0.27
C LEU A 371 -24.34 3.23 0.43
N ARG A 372 -25.00 2.35 -0.32
CA ARG A 372 -25.80 1.25 0.20
C ARG A 372 -24.98 0.00 0.35
N LEU A 373 -25.06 -0.63 1.54
CA LEU A 373 -24.46 -1.93 1.84
C LEU A 373 -25.54 -2.92 2.23
N ARG A 374 -25.50 -4.13 1.61
CA ARG A 374 -26.36 -5.27 1.97
C ARG A 374 -25.57 -6.30 2.75
N PRO A 375 -26.14 -6.86 3.82
CA PRO A 375 -25.44 -7.82 4.65
C PRO A 375 -25.29 -9.17 3.95
N THR A 376 -24.24 -9.88 4.32
CA THR A 376 -24.07 -11.30 4.06
C THR A 376 -23.89 -12.05 5.37
N THR A 377 -23.96 -13.37 5.34
CA THR A 377 -23.65 -14.21 6.50
C THR A 377 -22.14 -14.29 6.78
N THR A 378 -21.31 -13.80 5.87
CA THR A 378 -19.88 -13.65 6.06
C THR A 378 -19.61 -12.42 6.93
N ASN A 379 -18.92 -12.60 8.03
CA ASN A 379 -18.56 -11.53 8.95
C ASN A 379 -17.07 -11.19 8.89
N LEU A 380 -16.68 -10.08 9.54
CA LEU A 380 -15.29 -9.59 9.54
C LEU A 380 -14.27 -10.57 10.14
N SER A 381 -14.72 -11.52 10.98
CA SER A 381 -13.82 -12.51 11.59
C SER A 381 -13.60 -13.75 10.73
N MET A 382 -14.13 -13.79 9.51
CA MET A 382 -13.95 -14.88 8.55
C MET A 382 -12.92 -14.49 7.48
N THR A 383 -12.10 -15.46 7.09
CA THR A 383 -11.19 -15.31 5.94
C THR A 383 -11.98 -15.52 4.64
N ALA A 384 -12.73 -14.51 4.24
CA ALA A 384 -13.67 -14.55 3.12
C ALA A 384 -13.95 -13.12 2.61
N ASN A 385 -15.01 -12.96 1.81
CA ASN A 385 -15.44 -11.69 1.23
C ASN A 385 -16.69 -11.09 1.94
N PRO A 386 -16.56 -10.53 3.14
CA PRO A 386 -17.66 -9.83 3.80
C PRO A 386 -18.08 -8.59 2.99
N THR A 387 -19.28 -8.08 3.24
CA THR A 387 -19.63 -6.74 2.74
C THR A 387 -18.85 -5.69 3.53
N PHE A 388 -17.78 -5.22 2.93
CA PHE A 388 -16.78 -4.35 3.55
C PHE A 388 -16.10 -3.49 2.49
N VAL A 389 -15.97 -2.19 2.76
CA VAL A 389 -15.13 -1.26 2.00
C VAL A 389 -14.33 -0.38 2.97
N ALA A 390 -13.07 -0.13 2.66
CA ALA A 390 -12.18 0.55 3.58
C ALA A 390 -11.13 1.42 2.88
N ARG A 391 -10.57 2.36 3.65
CA ARG A 391 -9.39 3.14 3.31
C ARG A 391 -8.26 2.85 4.29
N ARG A 392 -7.03 3.07 3.85
CA ARG A 392 -5.83 2.91 4.68
C ARG A 392 -5.82 3.94 5.82
N GLN A 393 -5.44 3.52 7.01
CA GLN A 393 -4.98 4.44 8.04
C GLN A 393 -3.62 5.00 7.61
N THR A 394 -3.46 6.32 7.57
CA THR A 394 -2.23 6.99 7.12
C THR A 394 -1.54 7.79 8.21
N GLU A 395 -2.23 8.03 9.34
CA GLU A 395 -1.67 8.77 10.48
C GLU A 395 -1.93 8.03 11.79
N LEU A 396 -1.09 8.31 12.78
CA LEU A 396 -1.29 7.82 14.16
C LEU A 396 -2.39 8.61 14.87
N ASN A 397 -2.44 9.92 14.65
CA ASN A 397 -3.48 10.80 15.17
C ASN A 397 -4.51 11.07 14.07
N PHE A 398 -5.73 10.63 14.26
CA PHE A 398 -6.81 10.83 13.29
C PHE A 398 -8.20 10.74 13.92
N THR A 399 -9.18 11.23 13.17
CA THR A 399 -10.60 11.01 13.44
C THR A 399 -11.28 10.49 12.18
N ALA A 400 -11.88 9.29 12.25
CA ALA A 400 -12.69 8.69 11.20
C ALA A 400 -14.15 8.63 11.65
N THR A 401 -15.06 9.27 10.90
CA THR A 401 -16.49 9.34 11.23
C THR A 401 -17.33 9.01 10.00
N ALA A 402 -18.41 8.28 10.18
CA ALA A 402 -19.40 8.05 9.13
C ALA A 402 -20.82 8.26 9.64
N LEU A 403 -21.71 8.73 8.77
CA LEU A 403 -23.13 8.89 9.04
C LEU A 403 -23.91 7.73 8.42
N PHE A 404 -24.67 7.02 9.27
CA PHE A 404 -25.47 5.87 8.89
C PHE A 404 -26.97 6.18 9.00
N ASP A 405 -27.73 5.79 7.98
CA ASP A 405 -29.18 5.62 8.06
C ASP A 405 -29.50 4.13 8.25
N LEU A 406 -29.99 3.82 9.43
CA LEU A 406 -30.25 2.47 9.92
C LEU A 406 -31.74 2.06 9.80
N SER A 407 -32.55 2.82 9.05
CA SER A 407 -34.02 2.63 8.92
C SER A 407 -34.39 1.23 8.41
N HIS A 408 -33.51 0.62 7.63
CA HIS A 408 -33.72 -0.69 7.00
C HIS A 408 -32.92 -1.82 7.65
N LEU A 409 -32.40 -1.59 8.86
CA LEU A 409 -31.72 -2.64 9.63
C LEU A 409 -32.75 -3.69 10.06
N THR A 410 -32.51 -4.95 9.72
CA THR A 410 -33.36 -6.07 10.12
C THR A 410 -32.90 -6.70 11.44
N GLU A 411 -33.71 -7.56 12.03
CA GLU A 411 -33.42 -8.18 13.32
C GLU A 411 -32.14 -9.02 13.25
N GLY A 412 -31.19 -8.76 14.16
CA GLY A 412 -29.89 -9.42 14.21
C GLY A 412 -28.88 -8.95 13.16
N MET A 413 -29.27 -8.03 12.27
CA MET A 413 -28.34 -7.38 11.34
C MET A 413 -27.44 -6.39 12.06
N GLN A 414 -26.18 -6.36 11.67
CA GLN A 414 -25.15 -5.47 12.19
C GLN A 414 -24.55 -4.63 11.06
N ALA A 415 -24.27 -3.37 11.34
CA ALA A 415 -23.55 -2.47 10.46
C ALA A 415 -22.68 -1.50 11.27
N GLY A 416 -21.56 -1.04 10.71
CA GLY A 416 -20.71 -0.16 11.48
C GLY A 416 -19.45 0.32 10.79
N ILE A 417 -18.60 0.95 11.60
CA ILE A 417 -17.24 1.36 11.26
C ILE A 417 -16.24 0.50 12.02
N THR A 418 -15.11 0.18 11.40
CA THR A 418 -14.07 -0.67 11.98
C THR A 418 -12.68 -0.12 11.75
N ALA A 419 -11.78 -0.28 12.74
CA ALA A 419 -10.34 -0.29 12.57
C ALA A 419 -9.91 -1.77 12.43
N TYR A 420 -9.74 -2.20 11.20
CA TYR A 420 -9.52 -3.60 10.83
C TYR A 420 -8.05 -3.86 10.52
N ALA A 421 -7.42 -4.75 11.28
CA ALA A 421 -6.06 -5.22 11.03
C ALA A 421 -6.03 -6.64 10.45
N ALA A 422 -6.87 -7.54 11.01
CA ALA A 422 -6.99 -8.93 10.60
C ALA A 422 -8.36 -9.50 11.00
N PRO A 423 -8.77 -10.67 10.48
CA PRO A 423 -10.05 -11.30 10.84
C PRO A 423 -10.26 -11.49 12.35
N LEU A 424 -9.18 -11.71 13.08
CA LEU A 424 -9.21 -11.89 14.53
C LEU A 424 -8.70 -10.70 15.33
N ASN A 425 -8.44 -9.55 14.68
CA ASN A 425 -7.93 -8.35 15.35
C ASN A 425 -8.53 -7.10 14.71
N HIS A 426 -9.60 -6.59 15.30
CA HIS A 426 -10.27 -5.37 14.87
C HIS A 426 -11.08 -4.72 16.01
N TYR A 427 -11.27 -3.41 15.91
CA TYR A 427 -12.06 -2.60 16.82
C TYR A 427 -13.22 -1.96 16.07
N ASP A 428 -14.46 -2.20 16.52
CA ASP A 428 -15.64 -1.81 15.79
C ASP A 428 -16.55 -0.92 16.62
N VAL A 429 -17.28 -0.02 15.96
CA VAL A 429 -18.50 0.60 16.45
C VAL A 429 -19.65 0.04 15.63
N ILE A 430 -20.55 -0.69 16.25
CA ILE A 430 -21.59 -1.51 15.61
C ILE A 430 -22.98 -1.02 16.00
N ALA A 431 -23.84 -0.76 15.01
CA ALA A 431 -25.28 -0.70 15.16
C ALA A 431 -25.88 -2.09 14.96
N GLU A 432 -26.70 -2.56 15.88
CA GLU A 432 -27.39 -3.85 15.83
C GLU A 432 -28.87 -3.69 16.22
N LYS A 433 -29.78 -4.30 15.46
CA LYS A 433 -31.19 -4.34 15.83
C LYS A 433 -31.49 -5.60 16.64
N ARG A 434 -32.07 -5.41 17.83
CA ARG A 434 -32.52 -6.48 18.73
C ARG A 434 -33.87 -6.14 19.34
N ASN A 435 -34.82 -7.07 19.23
CA ASN A 435 -36.18 -6.89 19.74
C ASN A 435 -36.85 -5.61 19.24
N GLY A 436 -36.60 -5.27 17.95
CA GLY A 436 -37.15 -4.07 17.32
C GLY A 436 -36.41 -2.76 17.67
N VAL A 437 -35.43 -2.78 18.57
CA VAL A 437 -34.67 -1.60 19.02
C VAL A 437 -33.25 -1.63 18.44
N ILE A 438 -32.76 -0.47 18.00
CA ILE A 438 -31.37 -0.31 17.51
C ILE A 438 -30.47 0.04 18.70
N HIS A 439 -29.43 -0.76 18.87
CA HIS A 439 -28.39 -0.54 19.88
C HIS A 439 -27.05 -0.26 19.20
N ILE A 440 -26.33 0.73 19.69
CA ILE A 440 -24.96 1.03 19.28
C ILE A 440 -24.01 0.51 20.37
N LYS A 441 -23.04 -0.30 19.98
CA LYS A 441 -22.07 -0.91 20.90
C LYS A 441 -20.68 -0.88 20.31
N SER A 442 -19.66 -0.96 21.16
CA SER A 442 -18.32 -1.31 20.75
C SER A 442 -18.16 -2.83 20.61
N ASN A 443 -17.23 -3.25 19.78
CA ASN A 443 -16.78 -4.62 19.69
C ASN A 443 -15.25 -4.64 19.58
N VAL A 444 -14.60 -5.34 20.49
CA VAL A 444 -13.15 -5.52 20.54
C VAL A 444 -12.84 -6.99 20.25
N ARG A 445 -12.21 -7.24 19.12
CA ARG A 445 -11.77 -8.59 18.72
C ARG A 445 -10.27 -8.69 18.87
N LEU A 446 -9.81 -9.60 19.74
CA LEU A 446 -8.39 -9.90 19.96
C LEU A 446 -8.21 -11.43 19.97
N GLY A 447 -7.77 -11.98 18.87
CA GLY A 447 -7.69 -13.42 18.68
C GLY A 447 -9.07 -14.08 18.81
N GLN A 448 -9.18 -15.09 19.66
CA GLN A 448 -10.45 -15.75 19.91
C GLN A 448 -11.36 -14.99 20.90
N THR A 449 -10.82 -13.97 21.57
CA THR A 449 -11.61 -13.15 22.50
C THR A 449 -12.37 -12.08 21.74
N CYS A 450 -13.67 -12.01 22.02
CA CYS A 450 -14.54 -10.96 21.52
C CYS A 450 -15.26 -10.33 22.71
N HIS A 451 -15.06 -9.03 22.91
CA HIS A 451 -15.66 -8.29 24.02
C HIS A 451 -16.46 -7.10 23.49
N SER A 452 -17.68 -6.96 23.97
CA SER A 452 -18.51 -5.78 23.72
C SER A 452 -18.72 -5.06 25.05
N GLU A 453 -18.27 -3.82 25.10
CA GLU A 453 -18.57 -2.93 26.22
C GLU A 453 -19.94 -2.29 25.99
N ARG A 454 -20.25 -1.33 26.74
CA ARG A 454 -21.47 -0.52 26.78
C ARG A 454 -22.28 -0.50 25.46
N ALA A 455 -23.53 -0.95 25.53
CA ALA A 455 -24.53 -0.74 24.48
C ALA A 455 -25.39 0.47 24.83
N VAL A 456 -25.66 1.34 23.85
CA VAL A 456 -26.52 2.52 23.97
C VAL A 456 -27.68 2.35 23.01
N GLU A 457 -28.91 2.51 23.53
CA GLU A 457 -30.12 2.53 22.68
C GLU A 457 -30.13 3.79 21.82
N LEU A 458 -30.38 3.63 20.52
CA LEU A 458 -30.47 4.72 19.58
C LEU A 458 -31.92 5.19 19.47
N ASN A 459 -32.15 6.46 19.80
CA ASN A 459 -33.44 7.12 19.53
C ASN A 459 -33.47 7.60 18.08
N GLY A 460 -34.28 6.93 17.23
CA GLY A 460 -34.36 7.20 15.80
C GLY A 460 -33.51 6.21 14.98
N ASN A 461 -33.18 6.60 13.74
CA ASN A 461 -32.51 5.71 12.79
C ASN A 461 -31.20 6.29 12.23
N ILE A 462 -30.81 7.49 12.63
CA ILE A 462 -29.58 8.14 12.18
C ILE A 462 -28.51 8.03 13.28
N ALA A 463 -27.34 7.56 12.92
CA ALA A 463 -26.20 7.45 13.83
C ALA A 463 -24.91 7.94 13.18
N TYR A 464 -24.12 8.66 13.94
CA TYR A 464 -22.74 9.00 13.64
C TYR A 464 -21.83 8.04 14.40
N LEU A 465 -21.12 7.19 13.68
CA LEU A 465 -20.20 6.23 14.24
C LEU A 465 -18.78 6.71 13.99
N ARG A 466 -17.93 6.65 15.04
CA ARG A 466 -16.59 7.23 15.00
C ARG A 466 -15.56 6.31 15.62
N ILE A 467 -14.41 6.22 14.95
CA ILE A 467 -13.16 5.73 15.51
C ILE A 467 -12.12 6.85 15.40
N MET A 468 -11.45 7.16 16.49
CA MET A 468 -10.34 8.10 16.51
C MET A 468 -9.13 7.48 17.19
N SER A 469 -7.94 8.04 16.92
CA SER A 469 -6.70 7.62 17.58
C SER A 469 -5.87 8.84 18.01
N ASP A 470 -5.21 8.71 19.15
CA ASP A 470 -4.23 9.66 19.68
C ASP A 470 -2.80 9.06 19.75
N LYS A 471 -2.47 8.18 18.79
CA LYS A 471 -1.23 7.39 18.70
C LYS A 471 -1.04 6.31 19.79
N ASP A 472 -1.68 6.41 20.93
CA ASP A 472 -1.57 5.44 22.02
C ASP A 472 -2.82 4.56 22.14
N PHE A 473 -3.99 5.12 21.77
CA PHE A 473 -5.28 4.45 21.90
C PHE A 473 -6.17 4.70 20.70
N TYR A 474 -7.03 3.72 20.44
CA TYR A 474 -8.24 3.89 19.64
C TYR A 474 -9.42 4.13 20.56
N TYR A 475 -10.25 5.11 20.20
CA TYR A 475 -11.49 5.48 20.88
C TYR A 475 -12.67 5.16 19.97
N MET A 476 -13.58 4.34 20.46
CA MET A 476 -14.82 3.97 19.79
C MET A 476 -15.95 4.82 20.32
N GLN A 477 -16.61 5.58 19.46
CA GLN A 477 -17.59 6.59 19.86
C GLN A 477 -18.83 6.55 18.96
N MET A 478 -19.96 7.02 19.50
CA MET A 478 -21.19 7.24 18.75
C MET A 478 -21.84 8.56 19.09
N SER A 479 -22.65 9.08 18.17
CA SER A 479 -23.51 10.23 18.40
C SER A 479 -24.83 10.09 17.63
N SER A 480 -25.93 10.63 18.15
CA SER A 480 -27.21 10.76 17.44
C SER A 480 -27.39 12.13 16.78
N ASP A 481 -26.60 13.13 17.13
CA ASP A 481 -26.69 14.51 16.62
C ASP A 481 -25.46 15.00 15.85
N GLY A 482 -24.37 14.19 15.81
CA GLY A 482 -23.11 14.53 15.17
C GLY A 482 -22.24 15.54 15.92
N ILE A 483 -22.69 16.00 17.09
CA ILE A 483 -22.03 17.01 17.91
C ILE A 483 -21.54 16.40 19.23
N ASN A 484 -22.44 15.73 19.95
CA ASN A 484 -22.18 15.17 21.26
C ASN A 484 -21.85 13.67 21.11
N PHE A 485 -20.57 13.31 21.22
CA PHE A 485 -20.11 11.93 21.10
C PHE A 485 -20.01 11.24 22.47
N THR A 486 -20.64 10.08 22.56
CA THR A 486 -20.51 9.17 23.71
C THR A 486 -19.40 8.16 23.42
N GLN A 487 -18.43 8.06 24.31
CA GLN A 487 -17.39 7.03 24.23
C GLN A 487 -17.96 5.69 24.67
N LEU A 488 -17.81 4.68 23.82
CA LEU A 488 -18.25 3.30 24.07
C LEU A 488 -17.11 2.44 24.61
N ALA A 489 -15.90 2.62 24.06
CA ALA A 489 -14.71 1.92 24.52
C ALA A 489 -13.44 2.71 24.18
N LYS A 490 -12.34 2.30 24.82
CA LYS A 490 -10.97 2.77 24.58
C LYS A 490 -10.04 1.56 24.61
N MET A 491 -9.21 1.38 23.57
CA MET A 491 -8.30 0.26 23.46
C MET A 491 -6.92 0.72 23.00
N GLU A 492 -5.87 0.07 23.51
CA GLU A 492 -4.50 0.35 23.09
C GLU A 492 -4.29 0.02 21.61
N TYR A 493 -3.57 0.92 20.88
CA TYR A 493 -3.30 0.74 19.46
C TYR A 493 -2.43 -0.50 19.18
N ARG A 494 -1.52 -0.84 20.09
CA ARG A 494 -0.54 -1.93 19.91
C ARG A 494 -1.15 -3.32 19.69
N PHE A 495 -2.39 -3.56 20.11
CA PHE A 495 -3.05 -4.85 19.88
C PHE A 495 -3.51 -5.04 18.43
N LEU A 496 -3.45 -3.98 17.62
CA LEU A 496 -3.62 -4.04 16.16
C LEU A 496 -2.28 -3.90 15.41
N SER A 497 -1.14 -3.84 16.13
CA SER A 497 0.18 -3.72 15.50
C SER A 497 0.62 -5.04 14.87
N THR A 498 1.42 -4.94 13.82
CA THR A 498 2.00 -6.11 13.13
C THR A 498 2.82 -6.98 14.09
N GLU A 499 3.52 -6.40 15.05
CA GLU A 499 4.31 -7.15 16.05
C GLU A 499 3.42 -8.01 16.96
N THR A 500 2.17 -7.63 17.16
CA THR A 500 1.22 -8.38 17.97
C THR A 500 0.46 -9.44 17.17
N ILE A 501 0.02 -9.09 15.95
CA ILE A 501 -0.89 -9.95 15.19
C ILE A 501 -0.20 -10.76 14.09
N GLY A 502 1.02 -10.37 13.71
CA GLY A 502 1.67 -10.88 12.49
C GLY A 502 1.08 -10.28 11.23
N GLY A 503 1.42 -10.86 10.07
CA GLY A 503 0.92 -10.44 8.78
C GLY A 503 1.73 -9.32 8.14
N PHE A 504 1.26 -8.89 6.97
CA PHE A 504 1.99 -7.96 6.10
C PHE A 504 1.23 -6.67 5.81
N THR A 505 -0.01 -6.55 6.31
CA THR A 505 -0.90 -5.43 6.05
C THR A 505 -0.94 -4.44 7.22
N GLY A 506 -1.48 -3.25 7.00
CA GLY A 506 -1.76 -2.25 8.03
C GLY A 506 -3.24 -2.17 8.38
N VAL A 507 -3.57 -1.37 9.38
CA VAL A 507 -4.96 -1.10 9.77
C VAL A 507 -5.69 -0.37 8.65
N MET A 508 -6.89 -0.86 8.35
CA MET A 508 -7.84 -0.25 7.43
C MET A 508 -9.04 0.29 8.19
N LEU A 509 -9.48 1.49 7.83
CA LEU A 509 -10.68 2.11 8.39
C LEU A 509 -11.85 1.82 7.46
N GLY A 510 -12.75 0.95 7.90
CA GLY A 510 -13.74 0.32 7.03
C GLY A 510 -15.18 0.54 7.46
N LEU A 511 -16.07 0.50 6.47
CA LEU A 511 -17.52 0.45 6.59
C LEU A 511 -17.98 -0.96 6.26
N PHE A 512 -18.86 -1.54 7.06
CA PHE A 512 -19.27 -2.92 6.87
C PHE A 512 -20.71 -3.18 7.28
N THR A 513 -21.25 -4.29 6.77
CA THR A 513 -22.50 -4.86 7.27
C THR A 513 -22.47 -6.39 7.21
N GLN A 514 -23.16 -7.03 8.15
CA GLN A 514 -23.23 -8.47 8.29
C GLN A 514 -24.52 -8.90 8.96
N CYS A 515 -24.90 -10.17 8.82
CA CYS A 515 -26.11 -10.72 9.47
C CYS A 515 -25.90 -12.19 9.86
N GLY A 516 -26.80 -12.72 10.69
CA GLY A 516 -26.82 -14.15 11.01
C GLY A 516 -27.43 -14.99 9.89
N SER A 517 -28.62 -14.63 9.41
CA SER A 517 -29.36 -15.37 8.39
C SER A 517 -30.25 -14.52 7.49
N ASP A 518 -30.79 -13.41 7.99
CA ASP A 518 -31.67 -12.53 7.20
C ASP A 518 -30.84 -11.50 6.41
N THR A 519 -30.76 -11.70 5.10
CA THR A 519 -30.03 -10.83 4.17
C THR A 519 -30.90 -9.78 3.48
N THR A 520 -32.17 -9.61 3.89
CA THR A 520 -33.11 -8.71 3.23
C THR A 520 -32.93 -7.25 3.60
N GLY A 521 -32.27 -6.95 4.73
CA GLY A 521 -31.97 -5.60 5.17
C GLY A 521 -30.85 -4.93 4.37
N PHE A 522 -30.67 -3.65 4.62
CA PHE A 522 -29.54 -2.86 4.13
C PHE A 522 -29.28 -1.65 5.03
N VAL A 523 -28.14 -1.04 4.86
CA VAL A 523 -27.84 0.26 5.46
C VAL A 523 -27.37 1.23 4.40
N ASP A 524 -27.70 2.49 4.58
CA ASP A 524 -27.21 3.58 3.74
C ASP A 524 -26.22 4.46 4.54
N ILE A 525 -25.09 4.78 3.92
CA ILE A 525 -24.06 5.64 4.49
C ILE A 525 -24.01 6.91 3.65
N ASP A 526 -24.24 8.07 4.30
CA ASP A 526 -24.29 9.39 3.63
C ASP A 526 -22.89 9.84 3.24
N TRP A 527 -21.97 9.77 4.20
CA TRP A 527 -20.60 10.18 4.01
C TRP A 527 -19.66 9.43 4.97
N PHE A 528 -18.38 9.42 4.59
CA PHE A 528 -17.27 9.01 5.43
C PHE A 528 -16.20 10.10 5.45
N GLU A 529 -15.78 10.51 6.63
CA GLU A 529 -14.78 11.55 6.84
C GLU A 529 -13.55 10.97 7.56
N TYR A 530 -12.36 11.25 7.04
CA TYR A 530 -11.08 10.89 7.64
C TYR A 530 -10.24 12.16 7.80
N LYS A 531 -10.18 12.67 9.02
CA LYS A 531 -9.39 13.85 9.38
C LYS A 531 -8.06 13.42 9.97
N ARG A 532 -6.99 13.97 9.43
CA ARG A 532 -5.64 13.86 9.99
C ARG A 532 -5.50 14.95 11.04
N GLU A 533 -5.07 14.58 12.25
CA GLU A 533 -4.82 15.54 13.32
C GLU A 533 -3.31 15.74 13.44
N GLU A 534 -2.87 17.02 13.38
CA GLU A 534 -1.46 17.40 13.41
C GLU A 534 -0.80 17.20 14.79
#